data_05c3a4e10ba8c69524002f445cf10f7e
#
_entry.id   05c3a4e10ba8c69524002f445cf10f7e
#
_cell.length_a   1.000
_cell.length_b   1.000
_cell.length_c   1.000
_cell.angle_alpha   90.00
_cell.angle_beta   90.00
_cell.angle_gamma   90.00
#
_symmetry.space_group_name_H-M   'P 1'
#
loop_
_entity.id
_entity.type
_entity.pdbx_description
1 polymer ?
#
loop_
_entity_poly.entity_id
_entity_poly.type
_entity_poly.pdbx_seq_one_letter_code
_entity_poly.pdbx_strand_id
1 'polypeptide(L)'
;MRLIYLKTMAVAVLMSATTSYTAFAAEDLSAYRSGDKTSGYVYAEPETRAMQADDFENPGILWVDEGETLWSEVDGEAGKSCQSCHADPSESMVQAGISYPKFSKTLGKMQNLEQKINQCREENMKAKPFKYESSQMLGMTAYVRNQSHGLKVNVKIDGEAAPFFEKGKEFYYKRRGQLDLACKHCHEDNSGVMIRANRLSEGHSNGFPTYRLKWQKMGSLHRRFRGCNKNVRATPYGYGTEEYVNLELYLNWRGNGLQVETPAVRN
;
A
#
# COMPACT_ATOMS: atom_id res chain seq x y z
N MET A 1 30.86 -89.10 -13.55
CA MET A 1 30.31 -87.79 -13.98
C MET A 1 29.59 -87.20 -12.76
N ARG A 2 30.23 -86.23 -12.06
CA ARG A 2 29.60 -85.51 -10.88
C ARG A 2 29.24 -84.07 -11.35
N LEU A 3 27.97 -83.76 -11.35
CA LEU A 3 27.45 -82.40 -11.56
C LEU A 3 27.68 -81.60 -10.32
N ILE A 4 28.40 -80.46 -10.43
CA ILE A 4 28.55 -79.45 -9.38
C ILE A 4 27.49 -78.38 -9.64
N TYR A 5 26.49 -78.25 -8.70
CA TYR A 5 25.53 -77.11 -8.70
C TYR A 5 26.16 -75.90 -8.03
N LEU A 6 26.41 -74.84 -8.79
CA LEU A 6 26.75 -73.53 -8.29
C LEU A 6 25.44 -72.84 -7.83
N LYS A 7 25.31 -72.54 -6.56
CA LYS A 7 24.25 -71.67 -6.02
C LYS A 7 24.72 -70.21 -6.10
N THR A 8 24.17 -69.43 -6.98
CA THR A 8 24.33 -67.97 -7.00
C THR A 8 23.39 -67.33 -5.97
N MET A 9 23.97 -66.76 -4.91
CA MET A 9 23.23 -65.86 -3.98
C MET A 9 23.15 -64.48 -4.59
N ALA A 10 21.92 -64.05 -4.93
CA ALA A 10 21.65 -62.66 -5.29
C ALA A 10 21.47 -61.84 -4.00
N VAL A 11 22.38 -60.90 -3.74
CA VAL A 11 22.25 -59.90 -2.65
C VAL A 11 21.44 -58.74 -3.20
N ALA A 12 20.19 -58.59 -2.73
CA ALA A 12 19.35 -57.43 -3.02
C ALA A 12 19.75 -56.29 -2.07
N VAL A 13 20.41 -55.27 -2.61
CA VAL A 13 20.68 -54.02 -1.86
C VAL A 13 19.44 -53.15 -1.95
N LEU A 14 18.70 -53.06 -0.84
CA LEU A 14 17.61 -52.07 -0.66
C LEU A 14 18.27 -50.69 -0.44
N MET A 15 18.27 -49.84 -1.47
CA MET A 15 18.53 -48.41 -1.29
C MET A 15 17.29 -47.74 -0.73
N SER A 16 17.30 -47.45 0.57
CA SER A 16 16.30 -46.58 1.23
C SER A 16 16.59 -45.13 0.85
N ALA A 17 15.85 -44.61 -0.13
CA ALA A 17 15.86 -43.16 -0.42
C ALA A 17 15.12 -42.42 0.72
N THR A 18 15.88 -41.86 1.65
CA THR A 18 15.34 -40.91 2.63
C THR A 18 15.10 -39.57 1.95
N THR A 19 13.87 -39.34 1.51
CA THR A 19 13.42 -38.01 1.10
C THR A 19 13.36 -37.09 2.33
N SER A 20 14.38 -36.25 2.48
CA SER A 20 14.37 -35.20 3.50
C SER A 20 13.33 -34.14 3.05
N TYR A 21 12.14 -34.19 3.64
CA TYR A 21 11.20 -33.08 3.56
C TYR A 21 11.76 -31.92 4.40
N THR A 22 12.34 -30.92 3.77
CA THR A 22 12.59 -29.64 4.41
C THR A 22 11.23 -29.02 4.73
N ALA A 23 10.80 -29.08 5.97
CA ALA A 23 9.66 -28.32 6.44
C ALA A 23 10.05 -26.84 6.33
N PHE A 24 9.46 -26.12 5.36
CA PHE A 24 9.55 -24.67 5.34
C PHE A 24 8.92 -24.16 6.64
N ALA A 25 9.68 -23.45 7.45
CA ALA A 25 9.15 -22.76 8.63
C ALA A 25 8.03 -21.82 8.15
N ALA A 26 6.90 -21.83 8.86
CA ALA A 26 5.82 -20.90 8.55
C ALA A 26 6.33 -19.46 8.68
N GLU A 27 6.06 -18.62 7.68
CA GLU A 27 6.43 -17.21 7.70
C GLU A 27 5.78 -16.50 8.90
N ASP A 28 6.55 -15.75 9.67
CA ASP A 28 6.01 -14.94 10.76
C ASP A 28 5.38 -13.66 10.21
N LEU A 29 4.05 -13.61 10.23
CA LEU A 29 3.25 -12.49 9.77
C LEU A 29 2.74 -11.59 10.91
N SER A 30 3.27 -11.74 12.13
CA SER A 30 2.83 -11.00 13.32
C SER A 30 3.04 -9.49 13.18
N ALA A 31 4.13 -9.06 12.54
CA ALA A 31 4.43 -7.65 12.29
C ALA A 31 3.37 -6.94 11.42
N TYR A 32 2.63 -7.70 10.61
CA TYR A 32 1.56 -7.20 9.71
C TYR A 32 0.18 -7.23 10.35
N ARG A 33 0.12 -7.35 11.67
CA ARG A 33 -1.12 -7.38 12.46
C ARG A 33 -1.05 -6.33 13.59
N SER A 34 -2.22 -5.81 13.98
CA SER A 34 -2.33 -4.89 15.11
C SER A 34 -3.72 -5.05 15.76
N GLY A 35 -3.78 -5.72 16.91
CA GLY A 35 -5.04 -6.13 17.50
C GLY A 35 -5.83 -7.06 16.58
N ASP A 36 -7.05 -6.67 16.26
CA ASP A 36 -7.95 -7.38 15.32
C ASP A 36 -7.68 -7.06 13.84
N LYS A 37 -6.76 -6.13 13.54
CA LYS A 37 -6.49 -5.65 12.18
C LYS A 37 -5.40 -6.47 11.50
N THR A 38 -5.62 -6.76 10.22
CA THR A 38 -4.69 -7.50 9.38
C THR A 38 -4.36 -6.71 8.12
N SER A 39 -3.07 -6.43 7.90
CA SER A 39 -2.62 -5.76 6.68
C SER A 39 -2.93 -6.56 5.42
N GLY A 40 -3.10 -5.85 4.30
CA GLY A 40 -3.23 -6.44 2.97
C GLY A 40 -2.04 -7.33 2.57
N TYR A 41 -0.87 -7.18 3.19
CA TYR A 41 0.29 -8.04 3.00
C TYR A 41 -0.02 -9.52 3.28
N VAL A 42 -0.72 -9.80 4.38
CA VAL A 42 -1.06 -11.17 4.82
C VAL A 42 -1.96 -11.90 3.81
N TYR A 43 -2.74 -11.15 3.03
CA TYR A 43 -3.66 -11.70 2.02
C TYR A 43 -3.01 -11.86 0.63
N ALA A 44 -1.75 -11.43 0.48
CA ALA A 44 -1.01 -11.62 -0.77
C ALA A 44 -0.43 -13.04 -0.86
N GLU A 45 -0.20 -13.52 -2.09
CA GLU A 45 0.48 -14.79 -2.32
C GLU A 45 1.94 -14.73 -1.84
N PRO A 46 2.53 -15.87 -1.42
CA PRO A 46 3.90 -15.90 -0.88
C PRO A 46 4.93 -15.23 -1.79
N GLU A 47 4.84 -15.44 -3.10
CA GLU A 47 5.76 -14.85 -4.08
C GLU A 47 5.62 -13.32 -4.15
N THR A 48 4.40 -12.80 -4.03
CA THR A 48 4.15 -11.34 -3.96
C THR A 48 4.70 -10.74 -2.67
N ARG A 49 4.61 -11.47 -1.55
CA ARG A 49 5.20 -11.04 -0.27
C ARG A 49 6.73 -11.03 -0.34
N ALA A 50 7.32 -12.09 -0.88
CA ALA A 50 8.77 -12.16 -1.08
C ALA A 50 9.28 -11.00 -1.94
N MET A 51 8.59 -10.71 -3.06
CA MET A 51 8.91 -9.57 -3.93
C MET A 51 8.83 -8.23 -3.18
N GLN A 52 7.84 -8.03 -2.30
CA GLN A 52 7.75 -6.80 -1.50
C GLN A 52 8.86 -6.69 -0.46
N ALA A 53 9.30 -7.81 0.10
CA ALA A 53 10.27 -7.85 1.19
C ALA A 53 11.73 -7.68 0.74
N ASP A 54 12.00 -7.82 -0.53
CA ASP A 54 13.32 -7.67 -1.15
C ASP A 54 13.36 -6.38 -1.98
N ASP A 55 14.12 -5.39 -1.53
CA ASP A 55 14.22 -4.08 -2.20
C ASP A 55 14.74 -4.21 -3.64
N PHE A 56 15.54 -5.23 -3.94
CA PHE A 56 16.05 -5.48 -5.29
C PHE A 56 14.98 -6.03 -6.24
N GLU A 57 14.07 -6.86 -5.71
CA GLU A 57 12.97 -7.46 -6.48
C GLU A 57 11.70 -6.59 -6.47
N ASN A 58 11.61 -5.63 -5.55
CA ASN A 58 10.42 -4.79 -5.39
C ASN A 58 10.35 -3.71 -6.48
N PRO A 59 9.46 -3.86 -7.49
CA PRO A 59 9.38 -2.90 -8.57
C PRO A 59 8.86 -1.52 -8.13
N GLY A 60 8.33 -1.40 -6.92
CA GLY A 60 7.89 -0.13 -6.33
C GLY A 60 9.05 0.79 -5.93
N ILE A 61 10.26 0.24 -5.76
CA ILE A 61 11.46 1.01 -5.44
C ILE A 61 11.77 2.03 -6.54
N LEU A 62 11.54 1.72 -7.80
CA LEU A 62 11.75 2.66 -8.92
C LEU A 62 10.99 3.99 -8.75
N TRP A 63 9.85 3.97 -8.08
CA TRP A 63 9.11 5.21 -7.75
C TRP A 63 9.67 5.92 -6.53
N VAL A 64 10.26 5.20 -5.59
CA VAL A 64 10.99 5.81 -4.45
C VAL A 64 12.20 6.55 -4.99
N ASP A 65 12.97 5.93 -5.89
CA ASP A 65 14.16 6.54 -6.54
C ASP A 65 13.79 7.78 -7.39
N GLU A 66 12.69 7.71 -8.12
CA GLU A 66 12.12 8.88 -8.84
C GLU A 66 11.80 10.01 -7.85
N GLY A 67 11.17 9.68 -6.71
CA GLY A 67 10.84 10.64 -5.67
C GLY A 67 12.07 11.24 -5.00
N GLU A 68 13.12 10.46 -4.78
CA GLU A 68 14.40 10.92 -4.27
C GLU A 68 15.07 11.93 -5.21
N THR A 69 15.07 11.62 -6.50
CA THR A 69 15.57 12.54 -7.53
C THR A 69 14.80 13.86 -7.49
N LEU A 70 13.48 13.81 -7.49
CA LEU A 70 12.61 14.99 -7.45
C LEU A 70 12.74 15.79 -6.14
N TRP A 71 13.14 15.14 -5.03
CA TRP A 71 13.34 15.82 -3.75
C TRP A 71 14.42 16.87 -3.78
N SER A 72 15.52 16.58 -4.46
CA SER A 72 16.68 17.47 -4.61
C SER A 72 16.60 18.38 -5.84
N GLU A 73 15.71 18.05 -6.82
CA GLU A 73 15.58 18.81 -8.06
C GLU A 73 15.00 20.21 -7.81
N VAL A 74 15.72 21.22 -8.31
CA VAL A 74 15.28 22.62 -8.27
C VAL A 74 14.22 22.85 -9.36
N ASP A 75 13.06 23.38 -8.96
CA ASP A 75 11.94 23.63 -9.89
C ASP A 75 11.19 24.91 -9.51
N GLY A 76 10.46 25.43 -10.49
CA GLY A 76 9.65 26.64 -10.36
C GLY A 76 10.45 27.93 -10.32
N GLU A 77 9.74 29.06 -10.35
CA GLU A 77 10.32 30.40 -10.42
C GLU A 77 11.08 30.81 -9.15
N ALA A 78 10.76 30.17 -8.01
CA ALA A 78 11.45 30.45 -6.76
C ALA A 78 12.85 29.80 -6.67
N GLY A 79 13.25 28.96 -7.64
CA GLY A 79 14.55 28.30 -7.66
C GLY A 79 14.82 27.42 -6.44
N LYS A 80 13.78 26.69 -5.95
CA LYS A 80 13.85 25.86 -4.76
C LYS A 80 13.59 24.40 -5.09
N SER A 81 14.10 23.50 -4.22
CA SER A 81 13.74 22.09 -4.16
C SER A 81 12.99 21.78 -2.87
N CYS A 82 12.45 20.57 -2.72
CA CYS A 82 11.90 20.12 -1.43
C CYS A 82 13.00 20.14 -0.36
N GLN A 83 14.20 19.66 -0.70
CA GLN A 83 15.36 19.61 0.18
C GLN A 83 15.78 20.98 0.69
N SER A 84 15.64 22.06 -0.10
CA SER A 84 16.02 23.40 0.33
C SER A 84 15.22 23.96 1.51
N CYS A 85 14.03 23.37 1.78
CA CYS A 85 13.17 23.73 2.92
C CYS A 85 13.09 22.62 3.99
N HIS A 86 13.18 21.37 3.58
CA HIS A 86 12.94 20.21 4.45
C HIS A 86 14.21 19.45 4.83
N ALA A 87 15.37 19.83 4.27
CA ALA A 87 16.68 19.20 4.52
C ALA A 87 16.64 17.68 4.32
N ASP A 88 17.09 16.88 5.30
CA ASP A 88 17.08 15.43 5.25
C ASP A 88 15.64 14.90 5.44
N PRO A 89 15.09 14.15 4.48
CA PRO A 89 13.73 13.61 4.59
C PRO A 89 13.60 12.53 5.66
N SER A 90 14.68 11.81 5.99
CA SER A 90 14.67 10.79 7.04
C SER A 90 14.43 11.38 8.44
N GLU A 91 14.65 12.69 8.62
CA GLU A 91 14.32 13.41 9.84
C GLU A 91 13.02 14.20 9.71
N SER A 92 12.86 14.94 8.61
CA SER A 92 11.76 15.90 8.44
C SER A 92 10.44 15.27 7.99
N MET A 93 10.47 14.13 7.27
CA MET A 93 9.30 13.49 6.68
C MET A 93 8.83 12.23 7.44
N VAL A 94 9.55 11.77 8.45
CA VAL A 94 9.22 10.55 9.23
C VAL A 94 7.76 10.52 9.70
N GLN A 95 7.18 11.66 10.06
CA GLN A 95 5.80 11.75 10.53
C GLN A 95 4.79 11.94 9.39
N ALA A 96 5.22 12.22 8.18
CA ALA A 96 4.32 12.50 7.07
C ALA A 96 3.55 11.23 6.64
N GLY A 97 4.25 10.11 6.46
CA GLY A 97 3.65 8.86 5.98
C GLY A 97 2.63 8.24 6.94
N ILE A 98 2.69 8.54 8.23
CA ILE A 98 1.80 7.95 9.25
C ILE A 98 0.60 8.84 9.61
N SER A 99 0.59 10.13 9.24
CA SER A 99 -0.32 11.11 9.84
C SER A 99 -1.28 11.81 8.86
N TYR A 100 -1.14 11.61 7.55
CA TYR A 100 -2.08 12.14 6.56
C TYR A 100 -3.24 11.16 6.31
N PRO A 101 -4.44 11.70 5.96
CA PRO A 101 -4.83 13.11 5.76
C PRO A 101 -4.85 13.92 7.06
N LYS A 102 -4.61 15.25 6.95
CA LYS A 102 -4.66 16.22 8.06
C LYS A 102 -5.66 17.33 7.75
N PHE A 103 -6.28 17.87 8.79
CA PHE A 103 -7.08 19.09 8.63
C PHE A 103 -6.15 20.28 8.36
N SER A 104 -6.41 20.98 7.27
CA SER A 104 -5.71 22.21 6.92
C SER A 104 -6.52 23.40 7.40
N LYS A 105 -6.03 24.11 8.41
CA LYS A 105 -6.68 25.33 8.93
C LYS A 105 -6.80 26.42 7.87
N THR A 106 -5.81 26.53 7.00
CA THR A 106 -5.79 27.51 5.90
C THR A 106 -6.86 27.23 4.87
N LEU A 107 -7.10 25.94 4.55
CA LEU A 107 -8.09 25.53 3.53
C LEU A 107 -9.46 25.21 4.11
N GLY A 108 -9.59 25.11 5.44
CA GLY A 108 -10.84 24.74 6.11
C GLY A 108 -11.33 23.31 5.78
N LYS A 109 -10.46 22.41 5.35
CA LYS A 109 -10.80 21.05 4.90
C LYS A 109 -9.68 20.04 5.16
N MET A 110 -10.02 18.76 5.04
CA MET A 110 -9.00 17.70 5.02
C MET A 110 -8.13 17.82 3.79
N GLN A 111 -6.84 17.55 3.97
CA GLN A 111 -5.83 17.56 2.94
C GLN A 111 -5.03 16.25 3.00
N ASN A 112 -4.95 15.51 1.90
CA ASN A 112 -4.09 14.34 1.80
C ASN A 112 -2.64 14.73 1.46
N LEU A 113 -1.74 13.76 1.42
CA LEU A 113 -0.32 14.01 1.20
C LEU A 113 -0.06 14.58 -0.20
N GLU A 114 -0.72 14.08 -1.23
CA GLU A 114 -0.58 14.56 -2.61
C GLU A 114 -0.99 16.04 -2.74
N GLN A 115 -2.08 16.44 -2.08
CA GLN A 115 -2.51 17.83 -2.05
C GLN A 115 -1.52 18.71 -1.29
N LYS A 116 -0.91 18.21 -0.20
CA LYS A 116 0.11 18.94 0.54
C LYS A 116 1.39 19.13 -0.26
N ILE A 117 1.83 18.11 -1.00
CA ILE A 117 2.95 18.20 -1.91
C ILE A 117 2.70 19.31 -2.94
N ASN A 118 1.52 19.29 -3.60
CA ASN A 118 1.18 20.31 -4.60
C ASN A 118 1.06 21.71 -3.99
N GLN A 119 0.49 21.85 -2.81
CA GLN A 119 0.46 23.15 -2.11
C GLN A 119 1.88 23.71 -1.90
N CYS A 120 2.82 22.87 -1.44
CA CYS A 120 4.21 23.32 -1.27
C CYS A 120 4.85 23.71 -2.60
N ARG A 121 4.58 22.97 -3.69
CA ARG A 121 5.07 23.29 -5.02
C ARG A 121 4.55 24.64 -5.52
N GLU A 122 3.26 24.87 -5.42
CA GLU A 122 2.62 26.10 -5.91
C GLU A 122 2.97 27.33 -5.04
N GLU A 123 2.86 27.19 -3.71
CA GLU A 123 3.02 28.32 -2.81
C GLU A 123 4.49 28.69 -2.54
N ASN A 124 5.39 27.69 -2.37
CA ASN A 124 6.75 27.92 -1.91
C ASN A 124 7.81 27.80 -3.02
N MET A 125 7.59 26.95 -4.01
CA MET A 125 8.49 26.76 -5.13
C MET A 125 8.07 27.58 -6.36
N LYS A 126 6.82 28.04 -6.43
CA LYS A 126 6.23 28.65 -7.63
C LYS A 126 6.32 27.72 -8.84
N ALA A 127 6.19 26.42 -8.59
CA ALA A 127 6.24 25.35 -9.57
C ALA A 127 4.83 24.86 -9.93
N LYS A 128 4.69 24.25 -11.11
CA LYS A 128 3.42 23.63 -11.51
C LYS A 128 3.09 22.44 -10.63
N PRO A 129 1.80 22.23 -10.27
CA PRO A 129 1.38 21.06 -9.52
C PRO A 129 1.59 19.78 -10.33
N PHE A 130 1.98 18.70 -9.66
CA PHE A 130 2.00 17.38 -10.25
C PHE A 130 0.57 16.85 -10.46
N LYS A 131 0.32 16.25 -11.61
CA LYS A 131 -0.97 15.60 -11.85
C LYS A 131 -1.09 14.32 -11.03
N TYR A 132 -2.28 14.05 -10.47
CA TYR A 132 -2.55 12.73 -9.88
C TYR A 132 -2.22 11.62 -10.89
N GLU A 133 -1.66 10.51 -10.40
CA GLU A 133 -1.22 9.36 -11.20
C GLU A 133 -0.06 9.63 -12.17
N SER A 134 0.55 10.80 -12.18
CA SER A 134 1.82 10.99 -12.86
C SER A 134 2.95 10.26 -12.11
N SER A 135 4.04 9.91 -12.79
CA SER A 135 5.22 9.32 -12.15
C SER A 135 5.75 10.22 -11.04
N GLN A 136 5.81 11.53 -11.29
CA GLN A 136 6.29 12.52 -10.34
C GLN A 136 5.45 12.54 -9.04
N MET A 137 4.11 12.57 -9.16
CA MET A 137 3.26 12.56 -7.95
C MET A 137 3.36 11.24 -7.21
N LEU A 138 3.33 10.13 -7.91
CA LEU A 138 3.44 8.81 -7.30
C LEU A 138 4.82 8.58 -6.68
N GLY A 139 5.89 9.00 -7.37
CA GLY A 139 7.26 8.92 -6.87
C GLY A 139 7.47 9.77 -5.62
N MET A 140 7.11 11.05 -5.67
CA MET A 140 7.22 11.93 -4.52
C MET A 140 6.40 11.43 -3.31
N THR A 141 5.16 10.95 -3.54
CA THR A 141 4.34 10.40 -2.47
C THR A 141 4.94 9.11 -1.90
N ALA A 142 5.47 8.22 -2.76
CA ALA A 142 6.14 6.99 -2.34
C ALA A 142 7.41 7.30 -1.53
N TYR A 143 8.24 8.22 -1.99
CA TYR A 143 9.48 8.62 -1.31
C TYR A 143 9.21 9.19 0.09
N VAL A 144 8.26 10.14 0.19
CA VAL A 144 7.89 10.73 1.49
C VAL A 144 7.29 9.68 2.43
N ARG A 145 6.42 8.79 1.94
CA ARG A 145 5.87 7.72 2.78
C ARG A 145 6.90 6.66 3.15
N ASN A 146 7.87 6.40 2.29
CA ASN A 146 8.95 5.46 2.59
C ASN A 146 9.79 5.91 3.79
N GLN A 147 9.90 7.22 4.06
CA GLN A 147 10.56 7.71 5.28
C GLN A 147 9.87 7.26 6.58
N SER A 148 8.64 6.80 6.47
CA SER A 148 7.85 6.25 7.59
C SER A 148 7.74 4.72 7.54
N HIS A 149 8.50 4.03 6.66
CA HIS A 149 8.39 2.57 6.52
C HIS A 149 8.58 1.87 7.87
N GLY A 150 7.73 0.89 8.17
CA GLY A 150 7.74 0.17 9.44
C GLY A 150 7.11 0.91 10.63
N LEU A 151 6.92 2.24 10.56
CA LEU A 151 6.24 3.00 11.60
C LEU A 151 4.73 2.77 11.57
N LYS A 152 4.10 2.87 12.73
CA LYS A 152 2.66 2.63 12.87
C LYS A 152 1.86 3.84 12.41
N VAL A 153 0.90 3.61 11.51
CA VAL A 153 -0.09 4.62 11.09
C VAL A 153 -0.79 5.19 12.34
N ASN A 154 -0.92 6.51 12.39
CA ASN A 154 -1.49 7.23 13.51
C ASN A 154 -2.20 8.52 13.04
N VAL A 155 -3.29 8.35 12.33
CA VAL A 155 -4.10 9.46 11.82
C VAL A 155 -5.08 9.95 12.89
N LYS A 156 -5.18 11.25 13.07
CA LYS A 156 -6.08 11.92 14.02
C LYS A 156 -7.43 12.20 13.37
N ILE A 157 -8.49 11.98 14.13
CA ILE A 157 -9.89 12.14 13.68
C ILE A 157 -10.71 13.07 14.59
N ASP A 158 -10.09 13.60 15.62
CA ASP A 158 -10.69 14.50 16.60
C ASP A 158 -10.64 15.99 16.18
N GLY A 159 -11.28 16.83 16.94
CA GLY A 159 -11.35 18.28 16.66
C GLY A 159 -11.98 18.58 15.30
N GLU A 160 -11.32 19.43 14.52
CA GLU A 160 -11.80 19.86 13.21
C GLU A 160 -11.86 18.72 12.17
N ALA A 161 -11.19 17.60 12.40
CA ALA A 161 -11.23 16.44 11.50
C ALA A 161 -12.51 15.59 11.66
N ALA A 162 -13.18 15.68 12.81
CA ALA A 162 -14.31 14.82 13.15
C ALA A 162 -15.46 14.81 12.13
N PRO A 163 -15.97 15.97 11.64
CA PRO A 163 -17.06 15.96 10.66
C PRO A 163 -16.66 15.33 9.31
N PHE A 164 -15.40 15.43 8.92
CA PHE A 164 -14.87 14.83 7.68
C PHE A 164 -14.69 13.32 7.85
N PHE A 165 -14.28 12.89 9.03
CA PHE A 165 -14.21 11.47 9.38
C PHE A 165 -15.58 10.80 9.26
N GLU A 166 -16.64 11.41 9.83
CA GLU A 166 -17.99 10.86 9.73
C GLU A 166 -18.49 10.79 8.27
N LYS A 167 -18.19 11.79 7.43
CA LYS A 167 -18.48 11.73 5.99
C LYS A 167 -17.73 10.58 5.30
N GLY A 168 -16.46 10.34 5.65
CA GLY A 168 -15.67 9.23 5.12
C GLY A 168 -16.23 7.87 5.55
N LYS A 169 -16.64 7.76 6.81
CA LYS A 169 -17.33 6.59 7.36
C LYS A 169 -18.67 6.33 6.66
N GLU A 170 -19.51 7.36 6.51
CA GLU A 170 -20.76 7.25 5.76
C GLU A 170 -20.51 6.72 4.34
N PHE A 171 -19.51 7.27 3.63
CA PHE A 171 -19.15 6.82 2.30
C PHE A 171 -18.78 5.33 2.28
N TYR A 172 -18.02 4.84 3.25
CA TYR A 172 -17.56 3.46 3.33
C TYR A 172 -18.72 2.46 3.51
N TYR A 173 -19.75 2.84 4.25
CA TYR A 173 -20.94 2.01 4.49
C TYR A 173 -22.07 2.23 3.47
N LYS A 174 -22.00 3.28 2.67
CA LYS A 174 -23.04 3.61 1.67
C LYS A 174 -23.01 2.66 0.49
N ARG A 175 -24.15 2.03 0.22
CA ARG A 175 -24.34 1.20 -0.98
C ARG A 175 -24.30 2.07 -2.23
N ARG A 176 -23.67 1.56 -3.29
CA ARG A 176 -23.43 2.33 -4.51
C ARG A 176 -23.48 1.43 -5.76
N GLY A 177 -23.73 2.09 -6.90
CA GLY A 177 -23.70 1.45 -8.21
C GLY A 177 -24.84 0.48 -8.44
N GLN A 178 -24.85 -0.13 -9.63
CA GLN A 178 -25.89 -1.05 -10.04
C GLN A 178 -25.85 -2.38 -9.25
N LEU A 179 -24.70 -2.71 -8.64
CA LEU A 179 -24.60 -3.91 -7.81
C LEU A 179 -25.01 -3.67 -6.37
N ASP A 180 -25.38 -2.43 -6.02
CA ASP A 180 -25.84 -2.03 -4.68
C ASP A 180 -24.93 -2.53 -3.55
N LEU A 181 -23.59 -2.31 -3.69
CA LEU A 181 -22.59 -2.76 -2.72
C LEU A 181 -21.86 -1.56 -2.10
N ALA A 182 -21.58 -1.68 -0.80
CA ALA A 182 -20.69 -0.78 -0.06
C ALA A 182 -19.30 -1.40 0.10
N CYS A 183 -18.30 -0.61 0.51
CA CYS A 183 -16.93 -1.08 0.75
C CYS A 183 -16.91 -2.22 1.80
N LYS A 184 -17.73 -2.11 2.87
CA LYS A 184 -17.82 -3.10 3.93
C LYS A 184 -18.15 -4.51 3.43
N HIS A 185 -18.99 -4.65 2.41
CA HIS A 185 -19.40 -5.98 1.93
C HIS A 185 -18.21 -6.82 1.42
N CYS A 186 -17.16 -6.16 0.90
CA CYS A 186 -15.93 -6.85 0.50
C CYS A 186 -14.89 -6.87 1.61
N HIS A 187 -14.74 -5.77 2.36
CA HIS A 187 -13.60 -5.54 3.24
C HIS A 187 -13.85 -5.82 4.73
N GLU A 188 -15.11 -6.04 5.13
CA GLU A 188 -15.49 -6.52 6.46
C GLU A 188 -16.20 -7.87 6.36
N ASP A 189 -17.34 -7.91 5.66
CA ASP A 189 -18.21 -9.09 5.64
C ASP A 189 -17.57 -10.29 4.90
N ASN A 190 -16.65 -10.03 3.94
CA ASN A 190 -16.04 -11.05 3.09
C ASN A 190 -14.49 -10.94 3.02
N SER A 191 -13.85 -10.36 4.04
CA SER A 191 -12.39 -10.40 4.11
C SER A 191 -11.90 -11.86 4.18
N GLY A 192 -10.79 -12.16 3.50
CA GLY A 192 -10.26 -13.53 3.40
C GLY A 192 -10.89 -14.39 2.29
N VAL A 193 -12.04 -14.00 1.74
CA VAL A 193 -12.71 -14.75 0.66
C VAL A 193 -12.01 -14.46 -0.69
N MET A 194 -11.92 -15.50 -1.53
CA MET A 194 -11.39 -15.35 -2.89
C MET A 194 -12.42 -14.71 -3.81
N ILE A 195 -12.01 -13.63 -4.49
CA ILE A 195 -12.77 -13.06 -5.61
C ILE A 195 -11.92 -13.11 -6.87
N ARG A 196 -12.29 -13.94 -7.84
CA ARG A 196 -11.46 -14.29 -8.98
C ARG A 196 -10.11 -14.85 -8.48
N ALA A 197 -8.99 -14.30 -8.94
CA ALA A 197 -7.64 -14.70 -8.54
C ALA A 197 -7.06 -13.90 -7.35
N ASN A 198 -7.89 -13.16 -6.60
CA ASN A 198 -7.39 -12.34 -5.49
C ASN A 198 -8.18 -12.61 -4.21
N ARG A 199 -7.48 -12.71 -3.10
CA ARG A 199 -8.08 -12.75 -1.78
C ARG A 199 -8.47 -11.33 -1.35
N LEU A 200 -9.70 -11.16 -0.88
CA LEU A 200 -10.16 -9.89 -0.33
C LEU A 200 -9.45 -9.61 0.99
N SER A 201 -8.82 -8.45 1.11
CA SER A 201 -8.24 -7.98 2.37
C SER A 201 -9.25 -7.13 3.15
N GLU A 202 -8.92 -6.77 4.38
CA GLU A 202 -9.72 -5.83 5.19
C GLU A 202 -9.73 -4.39 4.65
N GLY A 203 -9.00 -4.13 3.56
CA GLY A 203 -9.03 -2.84 2.85
C GLY A 203 -8.26 -1.71 3.53
N HIS A 204 -7.31 -2.02 4.39
CA HIS A 204 -6.42 -1.02 4.99
C HIS A 204 -5.51 -0.37 3.93
N SER A 205 -5.19 0.90 4.15
CA SER A 205 -4.49 1.76 3.18
C SER A 205 -2.99 1.94 3.46
N ASN A 206 -2.47 1.24 4.45
CA ASN A 206 -1.11 1.38 4.96
C ASN A 206 0.01 1.07 3.95
N GLY A 207 -0.28 0.40 2.83
CA GLY A 207 0.65 0.11 1.74
C GLY A 207 0.56 1.06 0.53
N PHE A 208 -0.24 2.15 0.58
CA PHE A 208 -0.37 3.07 -0.55
C PHE A 208 0.59 4.27 -0.47
N PRO A 209 1.09 4.77 -1.63
CA PRO A 209 0.90 4.25 -2.98
C PRO A 209 1.49 2.84 -3.10
N THR A 210 0.87 2.01 -3.94
CA THR A 210 1.24 0.60 -4.05
C THR A 210 1.51 0.21 -5.51
N TYR A 211 2.56 -0.59 -5.74
CA TYR A 211 2.77 -1.25 -7.02
C TYR A 211 1.78 -2.41 -7.15
N ARG A 212 1.05 -2.46 -8.25
CA ARG A 212 0.17 -3.58 -8.52
C ARG A 212 0.61 -4.35 -9.74
N LEU A 213 0.84 -5.66 -9.57
CA LEU A 213 1.23 -6.57 -10.65
C LEU A 213 0.24 -6.50 -11.81
N LYS A 214 -1.06 -6.44 -11.52
CA LYS A 214 -2.10 -6.28 -12.54
C LYS A 214 -2.01 -4.97 -13.33
N TRP A 215 -1.49 -3.91 -12.71
CA TRP A 215 -1.33 -2.61 -13.39
C TRP A 215 0.03 -2.46 -14.04
N GLN A 216 1.01 -3.28 -13.65
CA GLN A 216 2.43 -3.13 -13.98
C GLN A 216 2.92 -1.70 -13.69
N LYS A 217 2.41 -1.11 -12.60
CA LYS A 217 2.60 0.29 -12.26
C LYS A 217 2.22 0.55 -10.81
N MET A 218 2.86 1.54 -10.20
CA MET A 218 2.39 2.12 -8.95
C MET A 218 1.08 2.90 -9.17
N GLY A 219 0.26 2.97 -8.14
CA GLY A 219 -0.99 3.74 -8.17
C GLY A 219 -1.38 4.25 -6.79
N SER A 220 -2.05 5.40 -6.78
CA SER A 220 -2.56 6.01 -5.56
C SER A 220 -3.75 5.24 -4.96
N LEU A 221 -4.07 5.56 -3.71
CA LEU A 221 -5.27 5.06 -3.04
C LEU A 221 -6.54 5.52 -3.77
N HIS A 222 -6.57 6.74 -4.30
CA HIS A 222 -7.70 7.24 -5.08
C HIS A 222 -7.91 6.46 -6.39
N ARG A 223 -6.82 6.02 -7.04
CA ARG A 223 -6.95 5.09 -8.20
C ARG A 223 -7.62 3.78 -7.77
N ARG A 224 -7.29 3.27 -6.58
CA ARG A 224 -7.93 2.07 -6.04
C ARG A 224 -9.41 2.30 -5.80
N PHE A 225 -9.81 3.44 -5.20
CA PHE A 225 -11.22 3.80 -4.99
C PHE A 225 -11.99 3.83 -6.32
N ARG A 226 -11.41 4.49 -7.33
CA ARG A 226 -12.02 4.55 -8.66
C ARG A 226 -12.23 3.16 -9.25
N GLY A 227 -11.25 2.27 -9.09
CA GLY A 227 -11.35 0.87 -9.51
C GLY A 227 -12.47 0.11 -8.79
N CYS A 228 -12.58 0.26 -7.46
CA CYS A 228 -13.63 -0.37 -6.66
C CYS A 228 -15.03 0.15 -7.05
N ASN A 229 -15.18 1.48 -7.23
CA ASN A 229 -16.45 2.05 -7.69
C ASN A 229 -16.86 1.47 -9.06
N LYS A 230 -15.93 1.37 -10.02
CA LYS A 230 -16.21 0.74 -11.33
C LYS A 230 -16.60 -0.72 -11.20
N ASN A 231 -15.97 -1.48 -10.28
CA ASN A 231 -16.29 -2.89 -10.06
C ASN A 231 -17.73 -3.10 -9.57
N VAL A 232 -18.28 -2.15 -8.80
CA VAL A 232 -19.68 -2.18 -8.36
C VAL A 232 -20.61 -1.39 -9.31
N ARG A 233 -20.12 -1.00 -10.49
CA ARG A 233 -20.82 -0.22 -11.51
C ARG A 233 -21.34 1.12 -11.00
N ALA A 234 -20.59 1.75 -10.10
CA ALA A 234 -20.81 3.12 -9.65
C ALA A 234 -19.92 4.10 -10.44
N THR A 235 -20.41 5.32 -10.67
CA THR A 235 -19.60 6.42 -11.21
C THR A 235 -18.53 6.82 -10.19
N PRO A 236 -17.23 6.75 -10.55
CA PRO A 236 -16.16 7.18 -9.66
C PRO A 236 -16.11 8.70 -9.50
N TYR A 237 -15.71 9.18 -8.33
CA TYR A 237 -15.34 10.59 -8.15
C TYR A 237 -13.99 10.93 -8.80
N GLY A 238 -13.67 12.22 -8.87
CA GLY A 238 -12.36 12.72 -9.30
C GLY A 238 -11.26 12.42 -8.29
N TYR A 239 -10.02 12.47 -8.72
CA TYR A 239 -8.88 12.46 -7.81
C TYR A 239 -8.88 13.74 -6.95
N GLY A 240 -8.54 13.63 -5.68
CA GLY A 240 -8.45 14.75 -4.76
C GLY A 240 -9.79 15.41 -4.38
N THR A 241 -10.94 14.84 -4.77
CA THR A 241 -12.24 15.34 -4.32
C THR A 241 -12.45 15.12 -2.84
N GLU A 242 -13.30 15.93 -2.22
CA GLU A 242 -13.58 15.87 -0.79
C GLU A 242 -14.05 14.47 -0.36
N GLU A 243 -14.92 13.85 -1.17
CA GLU A 243 -15.43 12.51 -0.89
C GLU A 243 -14.32 11.47 -0.77
N TYR A 244 -13.32 11.53 -1.64
CA TYR A 244 -12.21 10.59 -1.62
C TYR A 244 -11.17 10.92 -0.55
N VAL A 245 -10.95 12.19 -0.24
CA VAL A 245 -10.05 12.58 0.87
C VAL A 245 -10.67 12.19 2.22
N ASN A 246 -11.99 12.34 2.38
CA ASN A 246 -12.70 11.93 3.58
C ASN A 246 -12.71 10.39 3.72
N LEU A 247 -12.93 9.66 2.63
CA LEU A 247 -12.81 8.20 2.62
C LEU A 247 -11.38 7.74 2.96
N GLU A 248 -10.36 8.43 2.44
CA GLU A 248 -8.96 8.19 2.77
C GLU A 248 -8.69 8.40 4.26
N LEU A 249 -9.22 9.47 4.86
CA LEU A 249 -9.15 9.72 6.31
C LEU A 249 -9.71 8.54 7.09
N TYR A 250 -10.92 8.09 6.74
CA TYR A 250 -11.58 6.97 7.40
C TYR A 250 -10.76 5.67 7.29
N LEU A 251 -10.24 5.35 6.09
CA LEU A 251 -9.47 4.13 5.88
C LEU A 251 -8.09 4.15 6.54
N ASN A 252 -7.42 5.30 6.56
CA ASN A 252 -6.15 5.44 7.28
C ASN A 252 -6.36 5.30 8.79
N TRP A 253 -7.45 5.86 9.34
CA TRP A 253 -7.81 5.64 10.74
C TRP A 253 -8.13 4.17 11.02
N ARG A 254 -8.87 3.47 10.16
CA ARG A 254 -9.09 2.02 10.29
C ARG A 254 -7.76 1.26 10.34
N GLY A 255 -6.75 1.74 9.64
CA GLY A 255 -5.41 1.19 9.61
C GLY A 255 -4.49 1.65 10.75
N ASN A 256 -4.95 2.50 11.69
CA ASN A 256 -4.12 2.93 12.82
C ASN A 256 -3.54 1.73 13.58
N GLY A 257 -2.23 1.78 13.84
CA GLY A 257 -1.48 0.71 14.48
C GLY A 257 -0.84 -0.30 13.52
N LEU A 258 -1.28 -0.40 12.26
CA LEU A 258 -0.58 -1.16 11.22
C LEU A 258 0.65 -0.37 10.74
N GLN A 259 1.70 -1.10 10.36
CA GLN A 259 2.92 -0.49 9.81
C GLN A 259 2.68 0.10 8.43
N VAL A 260 3.36 1.21 8.12
CA VAL A 260 3.50 1.72 6.75
C VAL A 260 4.35 0.74 5.95
N GLU A 261 3.83 0.28 4.82
CA GLU A 261 4.48 -0.72 3.96
C GLU A 261 4.92 -0.15 2.59
N THR A 262 4.80 1.15 2.38
CA THR A 262 5.24 1.77 1.11
C THR A 262 6.75 1.66 0.96
N PRO A 263 7.27 1.18 -0.20
CA PRO A 263 6.55 0.76 -1.40
C PRO A 263 6.02 -0.68 -1.31
N ALA A 264 4.71 -0.82 -1.27
CA ALA A 264 4.08 -2.14 -1.20
C ALA A 264 3.83 -2.75 -2.59
N VAL A 265 3.84 -4.09 -2.67
CA VAL A 265 3.48 -4.85 -3.87
C VAL A 265 2.19 -5.63 -3.63
N ARG A 266 1.26 -5.59 -4.59
CA ARG A 266 -0.01 -6.32 -4.55
C ARG A 266 -0.40 -6.84 -5.95
N ASN A 267 -1.26 -7.84 -6.02
CA ASN A 267 -1.80 -8.40 -7.26
C ASN A 267 -2.68 -7.43 -8.06
#